data_098821d42d2d5b9a3aaad684e5bde309
#
_entry.id   098821d42d2d5b9a3aaad684e5bde309
#
_cell.length_a   1.000
_cell.length_b   1.000
_cell.length_c   1.000
_cell.angle_alpha   90.00
_cell.angle_beta   90.00
_cell.angle_gamma   90.00
#
_symmetry.space_group_name_H-M   'P 1'
#
loop_
_entity.id
_entity.type
_entity.pdbx_description
1 polymer ?
#
loop_
_entity_poly.entity_id
_entity_poly.type
_entity_poly.pdbx_seq_one_letter_code
_entity_poly.pdbx_strand_id
1 'polypeptide(L)'
;MSENLKKRGIVGILGGMGPLATVDFMFKVIAHTPAKQDQDHIPVLVSSIPQVPDRTLAFRGEGDSPLSAMLENAKRLAVAGADGVVITCNTAHLWFDEIQKSINLPMIHIVDAAIEKAIEKVGANPVLGLLATDATLASSLYINREVKNLSGERIQVRWLLPTAVEVNEFVMPGILAVKAGKIEEGQELLIRAGNCLKQRGANALVLGCTEIPIALAGESLGIPLIDATDALAEKAVAWSRCYGIRNE
;
A
#
# COMPACT_ATOMS: atom_id res chain seq x y z
N MET A 1 30.94 -2.53 7.02
CA MET A 1 29.58 -3.11 7.11
C MET A 1 29.72 -4.53 7.57
N SER A 2 29.05 -4.95 8.65
CA SER A 2 29.17 -6.31 9.19
C SER A 2 28.63 -7.35 8.20
N GLU A 3 29.14 -8.58 8.24
CA GLU A 3 28.71 -9.70 7.36
C GLU A 3 27.20 -9.95 7.36
N ASN A 4 26.50 -9.63 8.45
CA ASN A 4 25.05 -9.75 8.56
C ASN A 4 24.25 -8.74 7.71
N LEU A 5 24.80 -7.57 7.39
CA LEU A 5 24.14 -6.60 6.50
C LEU A 5 24.20 -7.03 5.02
N LYS A 6 25.21 -7.82 4.64
CA LYS A 6 25.34 -8.33 3.25
C LYS A 6 24.33 -9.43 2.89
N LYS A 7 23.63 -10.01 3.87
CA LYS A 7 22.63 -11.08 3.65
C LYS A 7 21.19 -10.57 3.54
N ARG A 8 20.93 -9.29 3.80
CA ARG A 8 19.57 -8.69 3.73
C ARG A 8 19.53 -7.62 2.66
N GLY A 9 18.48 -7.64 1.84
CA GLY A 9 18.26 -6.59 0.83
C GLY A 9 17.84 -5.28 1.50
N ILE A 10 18.44 -4.18 1.07
CA ILE A 10 18.07 -2.84 1.52
C ILE A 10 16.78 -2.40 0.83
N VAL A 11 15.72 -2.18 1.60
CA VAL A 11 14.43 -1.72 1.08
C VAL A 11 14.43 -0.20 0.94
N GLY A 12 14.31 0.29 -0.29
CA GLY A 12 14.05 1.70 -0.59
C GLY A 12 12.57 2.03 -0.46
N ILE A 13 12.22 3.00 0.36
CA ILE A 13 10.85 3.43 0.60
C ILE A 13 10.61 4.74 -0.14
N LEU A 14 9.88 4.69 -1.26
CA LEU A 14 9.39 5.84 -2.01
C LEU A 14 8.12 6.36 -1.33
N GLY A 15 8.28 7.33 -0.45
CA GLY A 15 7.28 7.85 0.46
C GLY A 15 6.97 9.34 0.28
N GLY A 16 6.36 9.93 1.32
CA GLY A 16 5.94 11.34 1.33
C GLY A 16 4.56 11.59 0.75
N MET A 17 3.83 10.55 0.35
CA MET A 17 2.55 10.62 -0.36
C MET A 17 1.34 9.99 0.40
N GLY A 18 1.09 10.15 1.70
CA GLY A 18 1.59 11.19 2.61
C GLY A 18 2.75 10.79 3.54
N PRO A 19 3.26 11.80 4.24
CA PRO A 19 4.32 11.60 5.24
C PRO A 19 3.91 10.68 6.38
N LEU A 20 2.73 10.87 6.95
CA LEU A 20 2.22 10.03 8.04
C LEU A 20 2.09 8.56 7.62
N ALA A 21 1.60 8.29 6.40
CA ALA A 21 1.53 6.94 5.84
C ALA A 21 2.93 6.31 5.65
N THR A 22 3.95 7.11 5.38
CA THR A 22 5.34 6.63 5.29
C THR A 22 5.86 6.21 6.65
N VAL A 23 5.57 6.98 7.69
CA VAL A 23 5.93 6.64 9.08
C VAL A 23 5.18 5.38 9.53
N ASP A 24 3.88 5.28 9.26
CA ASP A 24 3.06 4.10 9.56
C ASP A 24 3.63 2.84 8.89
N PHE A 25 4.05 2.94 7.61
CA PHE A 25 4.72 1.84 6.93
C PHE A 25 6.00 1.41 7.62
N MET A 26 6.82 2.36 8.09
CA MET A 26 8.06 2.04 8.82
C MET A 26 7.77 1.31 10.14
N PHE A 27 6.73 1.73 10.90
CA PHE A 27 6.28 1.00 12.08
C PHE A 27 5.88 -0.45 11.75
N LYS A 28 5.15 -0.66 10.67
CA LYS A 28 4.74 -1.99 10.21
C LYS A 28 5.93 -2.86 9.79
N VAL A 29 6.93 -2.27 9.13
CA VAL A 29 8.19 -2.98 8.81
C VAL A 29 8.88 -3.44 10.09
N ILE A 30 8.94 -2.59 11.13
CA ILE A 30 9.50 -2.96 12.43
C ILE A 30 8.69 -4.09 13.05
N ALA A 31 7.36 -3.98 13.08
CA ALA A 31 6.47 -4.97 13.68
C ALA A 31 6.54 -6.34 13.00
N HIS A 32 6.67 -6.38 11.66
CA HIS A 32 6.81 -7.62 10.91
C HIS A 32 8.22 -8.22 10.93
N THR A 33 9.24 -7.48 11.41
CA THR A 33 10.60 -8.01 11.48
C THR A 33 10.78 -8.83 12.76
N PRO A 34 11.04 -10.15 12.67
CA PRO A 34 11.38 -10.98 13.84
C PRO A 34 12.78 -10.57 14.34
N ALA A 35 12.81 -9.65 15.28
CA ALA A 35 14.03 -9.08 15.84
C ALA A 35 14.07 -9.27 17.36
N LYS A 36 15.27 -9.54 17.91
CA LYS A 36 15.56 -9.55 19.35
C LYS A 36 16.46 -8.39 19.76
N GLN A 37 17.12 -7.77 18.80
CA GLN A 37 18.04 -6.65 18.95
C GLN A 37 18.00 -5.79 17.68
N ASP A 38 18.51 -4.57 17.73
CA ASP A 38 18.45 -3.61 16.62
C ASP A 38 19.05 -4.17 15.32
N GLN A 39 20.12 -4.98 15.41
CA GLN A 39 20.82 -5.58 14.28
C GLN A 39 20.01 -6.67 13.56
N ASP A 40 18.91 -7.12 14.16
CA ASP A 40 18.03 -8.11 13.55
C ASP A 40 16.99 -7.48 12.61
N HIS A 41 16.82 -6.16 12.64
CA HIS A 41 15.92 -5.45 11.73
C HIS A 41 16.45 -5.39 10.31
N ILE A 42 15.53 -5.33 9.33
CA ILE A 42 15.92 -5.14 7.92
C ILE A 42 16.41 -3.71 7.70
N PRO A 43 17.41 -3.52 6.81
CA PRO A 43 17.88 -2.18 6.47
C PRO A 43 16.89 -1.49 5.54
N VAL A 44 16.63 -0.20 5.78
CA VAL A 44 15.74 0.63 4.97
C VAL A 44 16.40 1.96 4.60
N LEU A 45 16.08 2.46 3.41
CA LEU A 45 16.37 3.82 2.96
C LEU A 45 15.03 4.51 2.67
N VAL A 46 14.83 5.70 3.20
CA VAL A 46 13.54 6.40 3.08
C VAL A 46 13.69 7.70 2.32
N SER A 47 12.89 7.87 1.26
CA SER A 47 12.69 9.14 0.57
C SER A 47 11.28 9.62 0.85
N SER A 48 11.12 10.48 1.86
CA SER A 48 9.82 11.07 2.22
C SER A 48 9.75 12.51 1.71
N ILE A 49 9.24 12.70 0.48
CA ILE A 49 9.17 13.99 -0.20
C ILE A 49 7.71 14.39 -0.41
N PRO A 50 7.14 15.25 0.47
CA PRO A 50 5.73 15.64 0.39
C PRO A 50 5.39 16.51 -0.82
N GLN A 51 6.39 17.10 -1.48
CA GLN A 51 6.25 17.98 -2.65
C GLN A 51 5.93 17.21 -3.95
N VAL A 52 5.84 15.88 -3.92
CA VAL A 52 5.34 15.10 -5.07
C VAL A 52 3.90 15.53 -5.38
N PRO A 53 3.59 15.96 -6.63
CA PRO A 53 2.26 16.41 -7.03
C PRO A 53 1.14 15.47 -6.63
N ASP A 54 -0.07 16.01 -6.39
CA ASP A 54 -1.19 15.18 -5.94
C ASP A 54 -1.59 14.15 -7.01
N ARG A 55 -1.65 12.90 -6.62
CA ARG A 55 -1.89 11.73 -7.49
C ARG A 55 -3.32 11.69 -7.99
N THR A 56 -4.28 12.15 -7.18
CA THR A 56 -5.70 12.18 -7.54
C THR A 56 -5.98 13.30 -8.54
N LEU A 57 -5.45 14.50 -8.30
CA LEU A 57 -5.58 15.61 -9.23
C LEU A 57 -4.88 15.30 -10.56
N ALA A 58 -3.69 14.70 -10.51
CA ALA A 58 -2.98 14.27 -11.72
C ALA A 58 -3.78 13.24 -12.53
N PHE A 59 -4.39 12.25 -11.88
CA PHE A 59 -5.24 11.25 -12.55
C PHE A 59 -6.46 11.88 -13.23
N ARG A 60 -7.05 12.92 -12.63
CA ARG A 60 -8.18 13.67 -13.20
C ARG A 60 -7.78 14.63 -14.30
N GLY A 61 -6.49 14.86 -14.53
CA GLY A 61 -5.99 15.90 -15.44
C GLY A 61 -6.14 17.34 -14.92
N GLU A 62 -6.34 17.47 -13.60
CA GLU A 62 -6.54 18.74 -12.88
C GLU A 62 -5.27 19.25 -12.21
N GLY A 63 -4.17 18.47 -12.25
CA GLY A 63 -2.88 18.81 -11.63
C GLY A 63 -1.69 18.23 -12.37
N ASP A 64 -0.50 18.64 -11.94
CA ASP A 64 0.76 18.19 -12.52
C ASP A 64 0.98 16.69 -12.31
N SER A 65 1.64 16.05 -13.28
CA SER A 65 2.01 14.63 -13.17
C SER A 65 3.04 14.41 -12.06
N PRO A 66 2.81 13.46 -11.14
CA PRO A 66 3.78 13.12 -10.09
C PRO A 66 4.96 12.29 -10.62
N LEU A 67 4.90 11.79 -11.86
CA LEU A 67 5.83 10.83 -12.42
C LEU A 67 7.28 11.31 -12.36
N SER A 68 7.57 12.54 -12.81
CA SER A 68 8.93 13.08 -12.83
C SER A 68 9.55 13.13 -11.42
N ALA A 69 8.80 13.61 -10.43
CA ALA A 69 9.25 13.67 -9.05
C ALA A 69 9.45 12.27 -8.44
N MET A 70 8.54 11.33 -8.75
CA MET A 70 8.66 9.95 -8.28
C MET A 70 9.86 9.23 -8.90
N LEU A 71 10.13 9.44 -10.20
CA LEU A 71 11.30 8.89 -10.89
C LEU A 71 12.60 9.41 -10.30
N GLU A 72 12.69 10.71 -10.02
CA GLU A 72 13.87 11.32 -9.40
C GLU A 72 14.13 10.70 -8.01
N ASN A 73 13.09 10.59 -7.18
CA ASN A 73 13.20 10.01 -5.85
C ASN A 73 13.52 8.51 -5.87
N ALA A 74 12.96 7.75 -6.82
CA ALA A 74 13.29 6.32 -7.00
C ALA A 74 14.77 6.15 -7.42
N LYS A 75 15.28 6.99 -8.31
CA LYS A 75 16.70 6.99 -8.71
C LYS A 75 17.62 7.36 -7.54
N ARG A 76 17.20 8.33 -6.70
CA ARG A 76 17.97 8.68 -5.47
C ARG A 76 18.09 7.48 -4.53
N LEU A 77 17.01 6.72 -4.34
CA LEU A 77 17.04 5.48 -3.53
C LEU A 77 17.98 4.45 -4.12
N ALA A 78 17.97 4.25 -5.44
CA ALA A 78 18.88 3.33 -6.13
C ALA A 78 20.34 3.76 -5.96
N VAL A 79 20.66 5.04 -6.17
CA VAL A 79 22.02 5.59 -5.97
C VAL A 79 22.47 5.50 -4.52
N ALA A 80 21.55 5.65 -3.57
CA ALA A 80 21.82 5.51 -2.14
C ALA A 80 22.09 4.05 -1.71
N GLY A 81 21.89 3.07 -2.61
CA GLY A 81 22.21 1.66 -2.36
C GLY A 81 21.00 0.82 -1.95
N ALA A 82 19.78 1.22 -2.28
CA ALA A 82 18.62 0.33 -2.16
C ALA A 82 18.77 -0.87 -3.12
N ASP A 83 18.36 -2.05 -2.67
CA ASP A 83 18.36 -3.29 -3.46
C ASP A 83 16.99 -3.58 -4.08
N GLY A 84 15.93 -2.98 -3.54
CA GLY A 84 14.57 -3.03 -4.05
C GLY A 84 13.75 -1.85 -3.55
N VAL A 85 12.62 -1.54 -4.20
CA VAL A 85 11.83 -0.35 -3.90
C VAL A 85 10.37 -0.71 -3.63
N VAL A 86 9.76 -0.01 -2.67
CA VAL A 86 8.33 -0.02 -2.39
C VAL A 86 7.77 1.39 -2.45
N ILE A 87 6.50 1.53 -2.82
CA ILE A 87 5.78 2.82 -2.86
C ILE A 87 4.70 2.81 -1.79
N THR A 88 4.79 3.73 -0.82
CA THR A 88 3.81 3.83 0.29
C THR A 88 2.61 4.71 -0.06
N CYS A 89 2.01 4.46 -1.23
CA CYS A 89 0.82 5.14 -1.70
C CYS A 89 0.10 4.27 -2.74
N ASN A 90 -1.18 3.95 -2.51
CA ASN A 90 -1.93 3.13 -3.48
C ASN A 90 -2.08 3.82 -4.83
N THR A 91 -2.60 5.05 -4.85
CA THR A 91 -2.83 5.81 -6.10
C THR A 91 -1.55 6.01 -6.92
N ALA A 92 -0.39 6.11 -6.27
CA ALA A 92 0.90 6.25 -6.96
C ALA A 92 1.27 5.03 -7.81
N HIS A 93 0.65 3.86 -7.56
CA HIS A 93 0.85 2.67 -8.38
C HIS A 93 0.25 2.78 -9.80
N LEU A 94 -0.46 3.86 -10.11
CA LEU A 94 -0.83 4.19 -11.49
C LEU A 94 0.39 4.46 -12.39
N TRP A 95 1.51 4.84 -11.80
CA TRP A 95 2.80 5.08 -12.47
C TRP A 95 3.86 4.02 -12.14
N PHE A 96 3.42 2.87 -11.61
CA PHE A 96 4.33 1.80 -11.15
C PHE A 96 5.21 1.27 -12.29
N ASP A 97 4.63 0.99 -13.44
CA ASP A 97 5.34 0.39 -14.58
C ASP A 97 6.41 1.33 -15.16
N GLU A 98 6.11 2.64 -15.21
CA GLU A 98 7.08 3.65 -15.66
C GLU A 98 8.25 3.76 -14.70
N ILE A 99 7.99 3.72 -13.39
CA ILE A 99 9.03 3.75 -12.38
C ILE A 99 9.86 2.46 -12.43
N GLN A 100 9.21 1.31 -12.49
CA GLN A 100 9.88 0.00 -12.57
C GLN A 100 10.82 -0.08 -13.78
N LYS A 101 10.40 0.47 -14.95
CA LYS A 101 11.23 0.51 -16.15
C LYS A 101 12.41 1.47 -16.04
N SER A 102 12.34 2.48 -15.19
CA SER A 102 13.37 3.52 -15.06
C SER A 102 14.47 3.20 -14.07
N ILE A 103 14.22 2.27 -13.15
CA ILE A 103 15.18 1.80 -12.15
C ILE A 103 15.43 0.31 -12.37
N ASN A 104 16.69 -0.09 -12.30
CA ASN A 104 17.08 -1.51 -12.46
C ASN A 104 17.04 -2.23 -11.10
N LEU A 105 15.93 -2.06 -10.35
CA LEU A 105 15.71 -2.68 -9.05
C LEU A 105 14.33 -3.34 -9.02
N PRO A 106 14.17 -4.47 -8.33
CA PRO A 106 12.86 -5.06 -8.13
C PRO A 106 11.95 -4.14 -7.32
N MET A 107 10.67 -4.11 -7.66
CA MET A 107 9.65 -3.39 -6.91
C MET A 107 8.55 -4.34 -6.45
N ILE A 108 8.01 -4.09 -5.26
CA ILE A 108 6.88 -4.85 -4.70
C ILE A 108 5.61 -4.02 -4.87
N HIS A 109 4.61 -4.62 -5.51
CA HIS A 109 3.35 -3.92 -5.80
C HIS A 109 2.37 -4.05 -4.63
N ILE A 110 1.88 -2.92 -4.11
CA ILE A 110 0.99 -2.88 -2.93
C ILE A 110 -0.33 -3.62 -3.17
N VAL A 111 -0.87 -3.57 -4.39
CA VAL A 111 -2.14 -4.24 -4.72
C VAL A 111 -1.98 -5.76 -4.66
N ASP A 112 -0.86 -6.29 -5.17
CA ASP A 112 -0.58 -7.74 -5.09
C ASP A 112 -0.49 -8.19 -3.65
N ALA A 113 0.26 -7.46 -2.82
CA ALA A 113 0.38 -7.76 -1.40
C ALA A 113 -0.99 -7.76 -0.69
N ALA A 114 -1.81 -6.75 -0.97
CA ALA A 114 -3.15 -6.63 -0.37
C ALA A 114 -4.09 -7.76 -0.80
N ILE A 115 -4.12 -8.11 -2.09
CA ILE A 115 -5.00 -9.18 -2.60
C ILE A 115 -4.56 -10.54 -2.08
N GLU A 116 -3.24 -10.82 -2.09
CA GLU A 116 -2.71 -12.07 -1.52
C GLU A 116 -3.06 -12.21 -0.03
N LYS A 117 -2.94 -11.10 0.73
CA LYS A 117 -3.32 -11.08 2.15
C LYS A 117 -4.82 -11.28 2.36
N ALA A 118 -5.65 -10.70 1.49
CA ALA A 118 -7.09 -10.92 1.55
C ALA A 118 -7.46 -12.40 1.32
N ILE A 119 -6.86 -13.03 0.32
CA ILE A 119 -7.08 -14.44 0.01
C ILE A 119 -6.62 -15.34 1.17
N GLU A 120 -5.48 -15.03 1.79
CA GLU A 120 -5.00 -15.75 2.98
C GLU A 120 -6.02 -15.68 4.12
N LYS A 121 -6.68 -14.53 4.31
CA LYS A 121 -7.63 -14.31 5.42
C LYS A 121 -9.02 -14.89 5.18
N VAL A 122 -9.53 -14.85 3.95
CA VAL A 122 -10.94 -15.21 3.66
C VAL A 122 -11.09 -16.37 2.68
N GLY A 123 -9.99 -16.96 2.20
CA GLY A 123 -9.99 -18.14 1.33
C GLY A 123 -10.29 -17.83 -0.15
N ALA A 124 -10.60 -18.89 -0.90
CA ALA A 124 -10.89 -18.80 -2.33
C ALA A 124 -12.23 -18.11 -2.60
N ASN A 125 -12.33 -17.43 -3.75
CA ASN A 125 -13.51 -16.69 -4.20
C ASN A 125 -13.95 -15.55 -3.23
N PRO A 126 -13.06 -14.66 -2.81
CA PRO A 126 -13.36 -13.61 -1.88
C PRO A 126 -14.30 -12.56 -2.49
N VAL A 127 -15.21 -12.01 -1.65
CA VAL A 127 -16.01 -10.84 -1.96
C VAL A 127 -15.41 -9.64 -1.22
N LEU A 128 -14.57 -8.87 -1.89
CA LEU A 128 -13.80 -7.81 -1.28
C LEU A 128 -14.45 -6.44 -1.47
N GLY A 129 -14.74 -5.75 -0.39
CA GLY A 129 -15.06 -4.33 -0.42
C GLY A 129 -13.76 -3.51 -0.55
N LEU A 130 -13.71 -2.54 -1.45
CA LEU A 130 -12.56 -1.67 -1.62
C LEU A 130 -12.86 -0.26 -1.12
N LEU A 131 -12.15 0.17 -0.08
CA LEU A 131 -12.11 1.56 0.36
C LEU A 131 -10.82 2.22 -0.16
N ALA A 132 -10.95 3.17 -1.08
CA ALA A 132 -9.81 3.82 -1.72
C ALA A 132 -10.17 5.22 -2.21
N THR A 133 -9.18 6.01 -2.64
CA THR A 133 -9.42 7.29 -3.30
C THR A 133 -10.25 7.07 -4.57
N ASP A 134 -11.01 8.08 -4.95
CA ASP A 134 -11.77 8.08 -6.20
C ASP A 134 -10.90 7.81 -7.44
N ALA A 135 -9.67 8.33 -7.49
CA ALA A 135 -8.72 8.02 -8.55
C ALA A 135 -8.35 6.53 -8.58
N THR A 136 -8.10 5.92 -7.42
CA THR A 136 -7.81 4.47 -7.33
C THR A 136 -9.03 3.64 -7.75
N LEU A 137 -10.24 4.05 -7.38
CA LEU A 137 -11.47 3.37 -7.77
C LEU A 137 -11.73 3.52 -9.28
N ALA A 138 -11.65 4.75 -9.82
CA ALA A 138 -11.94 5.05 -11.22
C ALA A 138 -10.91 4.43 -12.17
N SER A 139 -9.64 4.33 -11.78
CA SER A 139 -8.59 3.70 -12.58
C SER A 139 -8.70 2.18 -12.65
N SER A 140 -9.55 1.57 -11.83
CA SER A 140 -9.66 0.10 -11.72
C SER A 140 -8.33 -0.59 -11.32
N LEU A 141 -7.43 0.11 -10.62
CA LEU A 141 -6.11 -0.37 -10.23
C LEU A 141 -6.13 -1.75 -9.55
N TYR A 142 -7.10 -1.98 -8.66
CA TYR A 142 -7.31 -3.27 -7.98
C TYR A 142 -8.09 -4.27 -8.83
N ILE A 143 -9.08 -3.80 -9.57
CA ILE A 143 -10.04 -4.65 -10.29
C ILE A 143 -9.37 -5.34 -11.49
N ASN A 144 -8.49 -4.61 -12.18
CA ASN A 144 -7.77 -5.11 -13.34
C ASN A 144 -6.52 -5.93 -12.98
N ARG A 145 -6.20 -6.04 -11.68
CA ARG A 145 -5.01 -6.78 -11.26
C ARG A 145 -5.28 -8.28 -11.26
N GLU A 146 -4.53 -9.02 -12.06
CA GLU A 146 -4.58 -10.47 -12.09
C GLU A 146 -3.74 -11.05 -10.96
N VAL A 147 -4.34 -11.89 -10.13
CA VAL A 147 -3.66 -12.63 -9.08
C VAL A 147 -3.76 -14.12 -9.37
N LYS A 148 -2.65 -14.83 -9.18
CA LYS A 148 -2.56 -16.27 -9.35
C LYS A 148 -2.26 -16.94 -8.02
N ASN A 149 -2.82 -18.15 -7.81
CA ASN A 149 -2.46 -18.99 -6.68
C ASN A 149 -1.06 -19.63 -6.89
N LEU A 150 -0.60 -20.37 -5.90
CA LEU A 150 0.69 -21.08 -5.96
C LEU A 150 0.77 -22.11 -7.10
N SER A 151 -0.37 -22.61 -7.60
CA SER A 151 -0.47 -23.51 -8.75
C SER A 151 -0.49 -22.77 -10.09
N GLY A 152 -0.43 -21.42 -10.08
CA GLY A 152 -0.47 -20.58 -11.28
C GLY A 152 -1.90 -20.34 -11.82
N GLU A 153 -2.93 -20.80 -11.14
CA GLU A 153 -4.32 -20.61 -11.53
C GLU A 153 -4.79 -19.20 -11.14
N ARG A 154 -5.59 -18.56 -12.01
CA ARG A 154 -6.17 -17.24 -11.75
C ARG A 154 -7.18 -17.32 -10.62
N ILE A 155 -6.99 -16.49 -9.60
CA ILE A 155 -7.95 -16.32 -8.53
C ILE A 155 -8.99 -15.29 -8.96
N GLN A 156 -10.26 -15.66 -8.84
CA GLN A 156 -11.36 -14.73 -9.12
C GLN A 156 -11.71 -13.97 -7.84
N VAL A 157 -11.57 -12.64 -7.88
CA VAL A 157 -11.98 -11.74 -6.81
C VAL A 157 -13.25 -11.02 -7.25
N ARG A 158 -14.30 -11.10 -6.44
CA ARG A 158 -15.49 -10.27 -6.62
C ARG A 158 -15.31 -8.97 -5.84
N TRP A 159 -15.25 -7.86 -6.55
CA TRP A 159 -15.12 -6.53 -5.95
C TRP A 159 -16.46 -5.87 -5.69
N LEU A 160 -16.62 -5.27 -4.52
CA LEU A 160 -17.68 -4.35 -4.16
C LEU A 160 -17.08 -2.97 -3.95
N LEU A 161 -17.55 -2.01 -4.75
CA LEU A 161 -17.07 -0.62 -4.69
C LEU A 161 -18.08 0.27 -3.97
N PRO A 162 -17.64 1.33 -3.30
CA PRO A 162 -18.54 2.38 -2.83
C PRO A 162 -19.30 3.00 -4.00
N THR A 163 -20.53 3.38 -3.76
CA THR A 163 -21.29 4.20 -4.71
C THR A 163 -20.70 5.60 -4.81
N ALA A 164 -21.05 6.36 -5.86
CA ALA A 164 -20.61 7.75 -6.00
C ALA A 164 -21.00 8.61 -4.78
N VAL A 165 -22.18 8.37 -4.20
CA VAL A 165 -22.64 9.06 -2.98
C VAL A 165 -21.74 8.70 -1.80
N GLU A 166 -21.47 7.41 -1.56
CA GLU A 166 -20.60 6.95 -0.47
C GLU A 166 -19.16 7.47 -0.62
N VAL A 167 -18.64 7.55 -1.87
CA VAL A 167 -17.31 8.15 -2.14
C VAL A 167 -17.30 9.62 -1.74
N ASN A 168 -18.32 10.39 -2.15
CA ASN A 168 -18.36 11.84 -1.93
C ASN A 168 -18.70 12.21 -0.48
N GLU A 169 -19.54 11.43 0.21
CA GLU A 169 -20.01 11.76 1.56
C GLU A 169 -19.15 11.14 2.66
N PHE A 170 -18.51 9.99 2.41
CA PHE A 170 -17.80 9.26 3.46
C PHE A 170 -16.34 8.99 3.13
N VAL A 171 -16.04 8.38 1.96
CA VAL A 171 -14.68 7.87 1.70
C VAL A 171 -13.69 9.02 1.50
N MET A 172 -13.97 9.94 0.57
CA MET A 172 -13.06 11.05 0.28
C MET A 172 -12.96 12.04 1.44
N PRO A 173 -14.08 12.48 2.08
CA PRO A 173 -13.99 13.32 3.27
C PRO A 173 -13.22 12.64 4.42
N GLY A 174 -13.42 11.35 4.64
CA GLY A 174 -12.69 10.59 5.65
C GLY A 174 -11.18 10.56 5.40
N ILE A 175 -10.76 10.28 4.16
CA ILE A 175 -9.35 10.31 3.77
C ILE A 175 -8.74 11.72 3.95
N LEU A 176 -9.47 12.76 3.55
CA LEU A 176 -9.01 14.15 3.67
C LEU A 176 -8.91 14.60 5.12
N ALA A 177 -9.85 14.17 5.98
CA ALA A 177 -9.80 14.43 7.43
C ALA A 177 -8.52 13.83 8.04
N VAL A 178 -8.21 12.57 7.73
CA VAL A 178 -6.96 11.92 8.21
C VAL A 178 -5.72 12.68 7.74
N LYS A 179 -5.66 13.08 6.46
CA LYS A 179 -4.56 13.89 5.91
C LYS A 179 -4.39 15.23 6.64
N ALA A 180 -5.50 15.81 7.11
CA ALA A 180 -5.52 17.05 7.89
C ALA A 180 -5.24 16.84 9.39
N GLY A 181 -4.96 15.60 9.83
CA GLY A 181 -4.73 15.27 11.24
C GLY A 181 -5.97 15.10 12.10
N LYS A 182 -7.17 15.12 11.48
CA LYS A 182 -8.47 14.92 12.15
C LYS A 182 -8.86 13.45 12.14
N ILE A 183 -8.14 12.65 12.93
CA ILE A 183 -8.25 11.18 12.87
C ILE A 183 -9.64 10.69 13.24
N GLU A 184 -10.25 11.20 14.33
CA GLU A 184 -11.56 10.79 14.82
C GLU A 184 -12.68 11.10 13.79
N GLU A 185 -12.64 12.28 13.16
CA GLU A 185 -13.58 12.65 12.09
C GLU A 185 -13.45 11.70 10.89
N GLY A 186 -12.21 11.40 10.50
CA GLY A 186 -11.92 10.44 9.43
C GLY A 186 -12.39 9.03 9.76
N GLN A 187 -12.21 8.59 11.00
CA GLN A 187 -12.62 7.28 11.49
C GLN A 187 -14.13 7.08 11.38
N GLU A 188 -14.94 8.02 11.89
CA GLU A 188 -16.41 7.94 11.83
C GLU A 188 -16.92 7.79 10.40
N LEU A 189 -16.38 8.57 9.46
CA LEU A 189 -16.77 8.53 8.06
C LEU A 189 -16.36 7.22 7.39
N LEU A 190 -15.15 6.73 7.63
CA LEU A 190 -14.64 5.50 7.04
C LEU A 190 -15.31 4.24 7.61
N ILE A 191 -15.72 4.25 8.89
CA ILE A 191 -16.54 3.19 9.48
C ILE A 191 -17.90 3.12 8.77
N ARG A 192 -18.54 4.26 8.50
CA ARG A 192 -19.82 4.30 7.75
C ARG A 192 -19.65 3.70 6.36
N ALA A 193 -18.63 4.13 5.61
CA ALA A 193 -18.34 3.58 4.29
C ALA A 193 -18.10 2.07 4.32
N GLY A 194 -17.31 1.58 5.29
CA GLY A 194 -17.04 0.16 5.47
C GLY A 194 -18.29 -0.66 5.77
N ASN A 195 -19.17 -0.14 6.64
CA ASN A 195 -20.44 -0.79 6.96
C ASN A 195 -21.39 -0.88 5.74
N CYS A 196 -21.40 0.11 4.85
CA CYS A 196 -22.17 0.04 3.60
C CYS A 196 -21.70 -1.12 2.71
N LEU A 197 -20.38 -1.31 2.56
CA LEU A 197 -19.82 -2.42 1.80
C LEU A 197 -20.10 -3.77 2.45
N LYS A 198 -19.97 -3.86 3.77
CA LYS A 198 -20.30 -5.07 4.54
C LYS A 198 -21.76 -5.46 4.36
N GLN A 199 -22.70 -4.52 4.48
CA GLN A 199 -24.13 -4.76 4.30
C GLN A 199 -24.47 -5.26 2.89
N ARG A 200 -23.68 -4.88 1.87
CA ARG A 200 -23.80 -5.38 0.49
C ARG A 200 -23.13 -6.75 0.28
N GLY A 201 -22.60 -7.35 1.34
CA GLY A 201 -22.07 -8.71 1.32
C GLY A 201 -20.56 -8.83 1.12
N ALA A 202 -19.77 -7.78 1.39
CA ALA A 202 -18.33 -7.91 1.49
C ALA A 202 -17.96 -8.83 2.67
N ASN A 203 -17.08 -9.80 2.42
CA ASN A 203 -16.56 -10.68 3.46
C ASN A 203 -15.18 -10.25 4.01
N ALA A 204 -14.56 -9.27 3.37
CA ALA A 204 -13.44 -8.49 3.89
C ALA A 204 -13.42 -7.10 3.25
N LEU A 205 -12.74 -6.13 3.87
CA LEU A 205 -12.50 -4.81 3.33
C LEU A 205 -11.02 -4.60 3.06
N VAL A 206 -10.68 -4.22 1.83
CA VAL A 206 -9.34 -3.78 1.46
C VAL A 206 -9.23 -2.28 1.69
N LEU A 207 -8.30 -1.88 2.55
CA LEU A 207 -7.98 -0.49 2.87
C LEU A 207 -6.97 0.04 1.83
N GLY A 208 -7.49 0.38 0.66
CA GLY A 208 -6.74 0.75 -0.55
C GLY A 208 -6.32 2.23 -0.61
N CYS A 209 -6.24 2.89 0.53
CA CYS A 209 -5.60 4.19 0.73
C CYS A 209 -4.84 4.15 2.04
N THR A 210 -3.61 4.63 2.05
CA THR A 210 -2.69 4.49 3.19
C THR A 210 -3.07 5.33 4.41
N GLU A 211 -3.99 6.25 4.29
CA GLU A 211 -4.61 7.00 5.38
C GLU A 211 -5.69 6.20 6.12
N ILE A 212 -6.38 5.28 5.43
CA ILE A 212 -7.51 4.54 6.02
C ILE A 212 -7.08 3.64 7.19
N PRO A 213 -5.99 2.87 7.10
CA PRO A 213 -5.51 2.06 8.23
C PRO A 213 -5.18 2.89 9.47
N ILE A 214 -4.72 4.13 9.29
CA ILE A 214 -4.40 5.04 10.40
C ILE A 214 -5.67 5.39 11.18
N ALA A 215 -6.76 5.70 10.48
CA ALA A 215 -8.03 6.00 11.11
C ALA A 215 -8.70 4.77 11.73
N LEU A 216 -8.55 3.61 11.10
CA LEU A 216 -9.21 2.38 11.54
C LEU A 216 -8.31 1.50 12.44
N ALA A 217 -7.21 2.06 12.97
CA ALA A 217 -6.31 1.34 13.87
C ALA A 217 -7.07 0.88 15.14
N GLY A 218 -7.07 -0.43 15.39
CA GLY A 218 -7.77 -1.01 16.54
C GLY A 218 -9.28 -1.20 16.37
N GLU A 219 -9.86 -0.75 15.24
CA GLU A 219 -11.28 -0.90 14.97
C GLU A 219 -11.63 -2.28 14.41
N SER A 220 -12.90 -2.68 14.64
CA SER A 220 -13.46 -3.92 14.12
C SER A 220 -14.84 -3.66 13.52
N LEU A 221 -15.00 -4.01 12.26
CA LEU A 221 -16.30 -3.98 11.56
C LEU A 221 -16.98 -5.36 11.53
N GLY A 222 -16.43 -6.35 12.28
CA GLY A 222 -16.95 -7.72 12.31
C GLY A 222 -16.68 -8.52 11.03
N ILE A 223 -15.83 -8.00 10.15
CA ILE A 223 -15.20 -8.68 9.00
C ILE A 223 -13.73 -8.28 8.93
N PRO A 224 -12.85 -9.10 8.34
CA PRO A 224 -11.43 -8.75 8.21
C PRO A 224 -11.20 -7.42 7.52
N LEU A 225 -10.35 -6.58 8.09
CA LEU A 225 -9.80 -5.39 7.47
C LEU A 225 -8.41 -5.74 6.92
N ILE A 226 -8.23 -5.59 5.61
CA ILE A 226 -6.98 -5.88 4.91
C ILE A 226 -6.26 -4.56 4.69
N ASP A 227 -5.32 -4.29 5.54
CA ASP A 227 -4.46 -3.13 5.43
C ASP A 227 -3.41 -3.36 4.33
N ALA A 228 -3.55 -2.64 3.20
CA ALA A 228 -2.64 -2.76 2.07
C ALA A 228 -1.21 -2.34 2.42
N THR A 229 -1.06 -1.38 3.36
CA THR A 229 0.24 -0.92 3.83
C THR A 229 0.92 -1.98 4.69
N ASP A 230 0.16 -2.66 5.56
CA ASP A 230 0.65 -3.76 6.40
C ASP A 230 1.07 -4.96 5.56
N ALA A 231 0.23 -5.34 4.59
CA ALA A 231 0.55 -6.42 3.65
C ALA A 231 1.83 -6.12 2.83
N LEU A 232 2.01 -4.87 2.40
CA LEU A 232 3.23 -4.44 1.71
C LEU A 232 4.45 -4.53 2.64
N ALA A 233 4.33 -4.13 3.91
CA ALA A 233 5.41 -4.20 4.89
C ALA A 233 5.83 -5.65 5.15
N GLU A 234 4.87 -6.57 5.34
CA GLU A 234 5.13 -8.00 5.49
C GLU A 234 5.91 -8.57 4.29
N LYS A 235 5.47 -8.24 3.06
CA LYS A 235 6.16 -8.65 1.82
C LYS A 235 7.56 -8.06 1.70
N ALA A 236 7.75 -6.79 2.05
CA ALA A 236 9.05 -6.13 2.02
C ALA A 236 10.04 -6.77 3.00
N VAL A 237 9.58 -7.10 4.22
CA VAL A 237 10.39 -7.82 5.21
C VAL A 237 10.77 -9.21 4.71
N ALA A 238 9.81 -9.97 4.19
CA ALA A 238 10.06 -11.30 3.65
C ALA A 238 11.06 -11.26 2.49
N TRP A 239 10.90 -10.31 1.56
CA TRP A 239 11.80 -10.09 0.43
C TRP A 239 13.22 -9.76 0.90
N SER A 240 13.37 -8.78 1.81
CA SER A 240 14.68 -8.36 2.33
C SER A 240 15.44 -9.51 3.01
N ARG A 241 14.73 -10.32 3.80
CA ARG A 241 15.33 -11.47 4.52
C ARG A 241 15.76 -12.61 3.60
N CYS A 242 15.08 -12.78 2.47
CA CYS A 242 15.41 -13.82 1.48
C CYS A 242 16.39 -13.35 0.40
N TYR A 243 16.82 -12.07 0.42
CA TYR A 243 17.62 -11.47 -0.64
C TYR A 243 19.00 -12.16 -0.84
N GLY A 244 19.70 -12.46 0.25
CA GLY A 244 21.00 -13.13 0.19
C GLY A 244 20.95 -14.57 -0.30
N ILE A 245 19.81 -15.26 -0.08
CA ILE A 245 19.62 -16.66 -0.49
C ILE A 245 19.39 -16.80 -2.00
N ARG A 246 18.92 -15.73 -2.66
CA ARG A 246 18.61 -15.72 -4.10
C ARG A 246 19.81 -15.32 -4.97
N ASN A 247 20.87 -14.79 -4.38
CA ASN A 247 22.04 -14.26 -5.08
C ASN A 247 23.30 -15.10 -4.83
N GLU A 248 23.18 -16.25 -4.17
CA GLU A 248 24.16 -17.35 -4.11
C GLU A 248 23.79 -18.44 -5.14
#